data_9bcee066b8c951594cd1a02918126371
#
_entry.id   9bcee066b8c951594cd1a02918126371
#
_cell.length_a   1.000
_cell.length_b   1.000
_cell.length_c   1.000
_cell.angle_alpha   90.00
_cell.angle_beta   90.00
_cell.angle_gamma   90.00
#
_symmetry.space_group_name_H-M   'P 1'
#
loop_
_entity.id
_entity.type
_entity.pdbx_description
1 polymer ?
#
loop_
_entity_poly.entity_id
_entity_poly.type
_entity_poly.pdbx_seq_one_letter_code
_entity_poly.pdbx_strand_id
1 'polypeptide(L)'
;MLTRRRFLTTSVTACGLLGLQACSGETDYAEAVARIWRHSATTLDDAAARTLELVRYATLAPSSHNTQCWKFRPGGDGISILPDFDRRCPVVDPDDHHLFVSLGCAAENLIQAAAAFGQHGEARFVSAAGGSVDIALTPATAQRSPLFEAIPNRQTTRGDFDGQPLDREELGLLAQAGRGEGVQLLLLTERQAMEAMLELVIQGNTAQIRDPAFIRELKTWIRFGEAEAVALGDGLFARSSGNPALPRWLGSRMFDLFFSEQAENDKYARQVRNSAGIAVFVSAVNDAAHWMAVGRAFERFALQATALGVRTAHLNQPVELPGLRAQVSDYLGLKPGRPDLVIRFGRGAEMPRALRRPVAAVIA
;
A
#
# COMPACT_ATOMS: atom_id res chain seq x y z
N MET A 1 1.09 49.97 35.38
CA MET A 1 0.99 50.18 33.92
C MET A 1 2.07 49.38 33.20
N LEU A 2 1.75 48.18 32.74
CA LEU A 2 2.64 47.35 31.93
C LEU A 2 2.44 47.76 30.49
N THR A 3 3.47 48.33 29.87
CA THR A 3 3.41 48.94 28.54
C THR A 3 3.30 47.88 27.45
N ARG A 4 2.47 48.16 26.46
CA ARG A 4 2.19 47.33 25.23
C ARG A 4 3.45 46.87 24.47
N ARG A 5 4.61 47.39 24.75
CA ARG A 5 5.91 46.99 24.10
C ARG A 5 6.49 45.67 24.58
N ARG A 6 6.15 45.19 25.78
CA ARG A 6 6.68 43.90 26.28
C ARG A 6 5.87 42.69 25.80
N PHE A 7 4.64 42.90 25.30
CA PHE A 7 3.81 41.79 24.79
C PHE A 7 4.19 41.39 23.36
N LEU A 8 4.71 42.32 22.54
CA LEU A 8 5.10 42.07 21.17
C LEU A 8 6.44 41.37 21.01
N THR A 9 7.37 41.55 21.97
CA THR A 9 8.69 40.90 21.90
C THR A 9 8.65 39.40 22.30
N THR A 10 7.72 39.03 23.18
CA THR A 10 7.57 37.60 23.57
C THR A 10 6.85 36.75 22.54
N SER A 11 5.97 37.35 21.73
CA SER A 11 5.23 36.64 20.68
C SER A 11 6.09 36.32 19.45
N VAL A 12 7.07 37.17 19.12
CA VAL A 12 7.97 36.97 17.96
C VAL A 12 8.96 35.85 18.23
N THR A 13 9.45 35.69 19.47
CA THR A 13 10.42 34.63 19.81
C THR A 13 9.77 33.24 19.85
N ALA A 14 8.50 33.14 20.26
CA ALA A 14 7.77 31.86 20.27
C ALA A 14 7.40 31.36 18.86
N CYS A 15 7.04 32.26 17.95
CA CYS A 15 6.79 31.91 16.53
C CYS A 15 8.06 31.54 15.77
N GLY A 16 9.20 32.16 16.10
CA GLY A 16 10.48 31.84 15.47
C GLY A 16 11.01 30.44 15.81
N LEU A 17 10.81 29.98 17.05
CA LEU A 17 11.24 28.64 17.49
C LEU A 17 10.34 27.52 16.95
N LEU A 18 9.04 27.76 16.79
CA LEU A 18 8.12 26.79 16.17
C LEU A 18 8.36 26.66 14.65
N GLY A 19 8.77 27.75 14.00
CA GLY A 19 9.10 27.75 12.57
C GLY A 19 10.39 26.99 12.23
N LEU A 20 11.39 27.05 13.08
CA LEU A 20 12.68 26.35 12.90
C LEU A 20 12.57 24.83 13.07
N GLN A 21 11.71 24.35 13.99
CA GLN A 21 11.46 22.91 14.15
C GLN A 21 10.58 22.34 13.01
N ALA A 22 9.67 23.11 12.46
CA ALA A 22 8.89 22.69 11.31
C ALA A 22 9.76 22.55 10.04
N CYS A 23 10.72 23.44 9.82
CA CYS A 23 11.64 23.39 8.67
C CYS A 23 12.61 22.22 8.75
N SER A 24 13.12 21.85 9.93
CA SER A 24 14.04 20.72 10.07
C SER A 24 13.32 19.36 9.81
N GLY A 25 12.10 19.18 10.32
CA GLY A 25 11.34 17.95 10.11
C GLY A 25 10.92 17.73 8.65
N GLU A 26 10.59 18.79 7.93
CA GLU A 26 10.23 18.73 6.51
C GLU A 26 11.43 18.36 5.63
N THR A 27 12.62 18.86 5.95
CA THR A 27 13.86 18.49 5.26
C THR A 27 14.19 17.02 5.50
N ASP A 28 14.11 16.53 6.74
CA ASP A 28 14.37 15.14 7.09
C ASP A 28 13.40 14.16 6.38
N TYR A 29 12.12 14.54 6.28
CA TYR A 29 11.13 13.72 5.59
C TYR A 29 11.39 13.67 4.07
N ALA A 30 11.66 14.81 3.44
CA ALA A 30 11.94 14.87 2.00
C ALA A 30 13.20 14.07 1.63
N GLU A 31 14.25 14.15 2.45
CA GLU A 31 15.47 13.36 2.28
C GLU A 31 15.20 11.85 2.45
N ALA A 32 14.40 11.46 3.44
CA ALA A 32 14.01 10.07 3.63
C ALA A 32 13.22 9.53 2.43
N VAL A 33 12.28 10.31 1.88
CA VAL A 33 11.55 9.96 0.66
C VAL A 33 12.51 9.78 -0.52
N ALA A 34 13.40 10.73 -0.77
CA ALA A 34 14.35 10.68 -1.89
C ALA A 34 15.31 9.49 -1.79
N ARG A 35 15.72 9.10 -0.58
CA ARG A 35 16.58 7.94 -0.33
C ARG A 35 15.86 6.61 -0.58
N ILE A 36 14.57 6.52 -0.26
CA ILE A 36 13.78 5.28 -0.34
C ILE A 36 13.23 5.08 -1.75
N TRP A 37 12.53 6.09 -2.29
CA TRP A 37 11.75 6.01 -3.52
C TRP A 37 12.58 6.45 -4.74
N ARG A 38 13.59 5.67 -5.08
CA ARG A 38 14.52 5.94 -6.18
C ARG A 38 14.85 4.68 -6.96
N HIS A 39 15.34 4.84 -8.14
CA HIS A 39 16.10 3.79 -8.83
C HIS A 39 17.54 3.73 -8.34
N SER A 40 18.17 2.56 -8.47
CA SER A 40 19.61 2.43 -8.29
C SER A 40 20.36 3.21 -9.38
N ALA A 41 21.36 3.98 -8.99
CA ALA A 41 22.15 4.79 -9.92
C ALA A 41 23.28 3.99 -10.60
N THR A 42 23.58 2.77 -10.14
CA THR A 42 24.79 2.01 -10.54
C THR A 42 24.46 0.57 -10.96
N THR A 43 25.23 0.07 -11.92
CA THR A 43 25.40 -1.38 -12.11
C THR A 43 26.01 -1.95 -10.85
N LEU A 44 25.33 -2.92 -10.24
CA LEU A 44 25.79 -3.55 -9.01
C LEU A 44 26.58 -4.81 -9.38
N ASP A 45 27.90 -4.68 -9.45
CA ASP A 45 28.79 -5.80 -9.77
C ASP A 45 28.96 -6.75 -8.60
N ASP A 46 28.84 -6.25 -7.36
CA ASP A 46 28.86 -7.08 -6.14
C ASP A 46 27.51 -7.79 -5.93
N ALA A 47 27.58 -9.13 -5.78
CA ALA A 47 26.38 -9.96 -5.59
C ALA A 47 25.63 -9.66 -4.28
N ALA A 48 26.34 -9.34 -3.20
CA ALA A 48 25.73 -8.99 -1.92
C ALA A 48 25.00 -7.64 -2.01
N ALA A 49 25.63 -6.63 -2.60
CA ALA A 49 25.03 -5.33 -2.85
C ALA A 49 23.78 -5.45 -3.74
N ARG A 50 23.85 -6.30 -4.79
CA ARG A 50 22.70 -6.60 -5.66
C ARG A 50 21.55 -7.21 -4.89
N THR A 51 21.82 -8.19 -4.04
CA THR A 51 20.81 -8.85 -3.20
C THR A 51 20.10 -7.85 -2.28
N LEU A 52 20.85 -6.96 -1.61
CA LEU A 52 20.27 -5.92 -0.76
C LEU A 52 19.42 -4.93 -1.55
N GLU A 53 19.82 -4.62 -2.79
CA GLU A 53 19.06 -3.73 -3.66
C GLU A 53 17.76 -4.41 -4.16
N LEU A 54 17.78 -5.71 -4.48
CA LEU A 54 16.55 -6.47 -4.77
C LEU A 54 15.58 -6.44 -3.59
N VAL A 55 16.07 -6.63 -2.37
CA VAL A 55 15.27 -6.51 -1.15
C VAL A 55 14.72 -5.10 -1.01
N ARG A 56 15.53 -4.04 -1.27
CA ARG A 56 15.04 -2.66 -1.22
C ARG A 56 13.85 -2.45 -2.17
N TYR A 57 13.94 -2.91 -3.42
CA TYR A 57 12.81 -2.81 -4.36
C TYR A 57 11.59 -3.60 -3.86
N ALA A 58 11.79 -4.79 -3.30
CA ALA A 58 10.71 -5.58 -2.71
C ALA A 58 9.99 -4.82 -1.58
N THR A 59 10.71 -4.09 -0.71
CA THR A 59 10.11 -3.31 0.37
C THR A 59 9.27 -2.13 -0.10
N LEU A 60 9.37 -1.70 -1.37
CA LEU A 60 8.53 -0.64 -1.93
C LEU A 60 7.09 -1.11 -2.20
N ALA A 61 6.82 -2.40 -2.13
CA ALA A 61 5.49 -2.98 -2.27
C ALA A 61 4.48 -2.41 -1.23
N PRO A 62 3.17 -2.45 -1.51
CA PRO A 62 2.14 -2.16 -0.52
C PRO A 62 2.04 -3.27 0.52
N SER A 63 1.59 -2.91 1.72
CA SER A 63 1.17 -3.84 2.76
C SER A 63 0.03 -3.24 3.59
N SER A 64 -0.77 -4.09 4.26
CA SER A 64 -1.83 -3.64 5.16
C SER A 64 -1.28 -2.62 6.14
N HIS A 65 -1.94 -1.46 6.26
CA HIS A 65 -1.51 -0.34 7.12
C HIS A 65 -0.03 0.07 6.99
N ASN A 66 0.66 -0.32 5.86
CA ASN A 66 2.10 -0.15 5.68
C ASN A 66 2.91 -0.76 6.83
N THR A 67 2.44 -1.91 7.36
CA THR A 67 3.12 -2.61 8.45
C THR A 67 4.43 -3.22 8.01
N GLN A 68 4.58 -3.49 6.70
CA GLN A 68 5.75 -4.17 6.13
C GLN A 68 6.00 -5.50 6.84
N CYS A 69 4.97 -6.35 6.78
CA CYS A 69 4.83 -7.63 7.46
C CYS A 69 5.67 -8.74 6.84
N TRP A 70 6.90 -8.43 6.47
CA TRP A 70 7.86 -9.33 5.82
C TRP A 70 9.24 -9.30 6.46
N LYS A 71 9.92 -10.43 6.33
CA LYS A 71 11.36 -10.61 6.52
C LYS A 71 11.93 -11.24 5.27
N PHE A 72 13.13 -10.85 4.89
CA PHE A 72 13.82 -11.40 3.72
C PHE A 72 15.01 -12.23 4.19
N ARG A 73 15.11 -13.43 3.67
CA ARG A 73 16.25 -14.34 3.92
C ARG A 73 16.94 -14.61 2.60
N PRO A 74 18.04 -13.90 2.29
CA PRO A 74 18.92 -14.28 1.19
C PRO A 74 19.61 -15.62 1.50
N GLY A 75 19.77 -16.47 0.48
CA GLY A 75 20.48 -17.73 0.64
C GLY A 75 20.50 -18.56 -0.64
N GLY A 76 21.55 -19.33 -0.84
CA GLY A 76 21.70 -20.13 -2.05
C GLY A 76 21.58 -19.30 -3.32
N ASP A 77 20.72 -19.76 -4.25
CA ASP A 77 20.46 -19.10 -5.53
C ASP A 77 19.17 -18.26 -5.50
N GLY A 78 18.78 -17.71 -4.32
CA GLY A 78 17.51 -17.00 -4.24
C GLY A 78 17.29 -16.20 -2.96
N ILE A 79 16.06 -15.73 -2.78
CA ILE A 79 15.61 -14.97 -1.62
C ILE A 79 14.26 -15.51 -1.17
N SER A 80 14.15 -15.90 0.11
CA SER A 80 12.86 -16.23 0.72
C SER A 80 12.24 -15.02 1.38
N ILE A 81 10.94 -14.78 1.16
CA ILE A 81 10.14 -13.78 1.86
C ILE A 81 9.29 -14.50 2.89
N LEU A 82 9.54 -14.19 4.16
CA LEU A 82 8.90 -14.80 5.31
C LEU A 82 7.84 -13.85 5.89
N PRO A 83 6.71 -14.34 6.41
CA PRO A 83 5.79 -13.52 7.17
C PRO A 83 6.44 -13.03 8.48
N ASP A 84 6.26 -11.75 8.79
CA ASP A 84 6.61 -11.15 10.09
C ASP A 84 5.31 -11.02 10.90
N PHE A 85 4.94 -12.08 11.63
CA PHE A 85 3.70 -12.13 12.40
C PHE A 85 3.64 -11.13 13.56
N ASP A 86 4.78 -10.57 13.99
CA ASP A 86 4.80 -9.48 14.98
C ASP A 86 4.24 -8.17 14.39
N ARG A 87 4.08 -8.12 13.06
CA ARG A 87 3.62 -6.96 12.31
C ARG A 87 2.28 -7.21 11.56
N ARG A 88 1.55 -8.21 11.99
CA ARG A 88 0.20 -8.50 11.46
C ARG A 88 -0.84 -7.52 12.00
N CYS A 89 -1.99 -7.49 11.38
CA CYS A 89 -3.17 -6.70 11.79
C CYS A 89 -4.31 -7.65 12.19
N PRO A 90 -4.28 -8.27 13.40
CA PRO A 90 -5.15 -9.38 13.75
C PRO A 90 -6.63 -9.02 13.87
N VAL A 91 -6.97 -7.75 13.94
CA VAL A 91 -8.37 -7.31 13.99
C VAL A 91 -8.94 -7.15 12.58
N VAL A 92 -8.23 -6.48 11.69
CA VAL A 92 -8.70 -6.26 10.31
C VAL A 92 -8.41 -7.44 9.40
N ASP A 93 -7.40 -8.25 9.71
CA ASP A 93 -6.89 -9.39 8.92
C ASP A 93 -6.67 -10.62 9.82
N PRO A 94 -7.72 -11.20 10.41
CA PRO A 94 -7.60 -12.26 11.43
C PRO A 94 -7.07 -13.59 10.87
N ASP A 95 -7.24 -13.84 9.57
CA ASP A 95 -6.75 -15.02 8.86
C ASP A 95 -5.39 -14.80 8.15
N ASP A 96 -4.73 -13.65 8.39
CA ASP A 96 -3.48 -13.24 7.75
C ASP A 96 -3.54 -13.21 6.20
N HIS A 97 -4.74 -13.12 5.64
CA HIS A 97 -4.99 -13.08 4.20
C HIS A 97 -4.24 -11.93 3.52
N HIS A 98 -4.42 -10.69 3.98
CA HIS A 98 -3.75 -9.53 3.41
C HIS A 98 -2.24 -9.51 3.74
N LEU A 99 -1.81 -10.20 4.80
CA LEU A 99 -0.41 -10.43 5.07
C LEU A 99 0.22 -11.21 3.90
N PHE A 100 -0.37 -12.37 3.50
CA PHE A 100 0.16 -13.15 2.37
C PHE A 100 0.00 -12.43 1.02
N VAL A 101 -1.06 -11.66 0.82
CA VAL A 101 -1.19 -10.75 -0.34
C VAL A 101 -0.01 -9.76 -0.37
N SER A 102 0.37 -9.20 0.79
CA SER A 102 1.52 -8.27 0.88
C SER A 102 2.85 -8.94 0.53
N LEU A 103 3.07 -10.21 0.94
CA LEU A 103 4.24 -10.98 0.53
C LEU A 103 4.26 -11.20 -0.99
N GLY A 104 3.10 -11.45 -1.59
CA GLY A 104 2.96 -11.56 -3.04
C GLY A 104 3.34 -10.26 -3.78
N CYS A 105 2.91 -9.10 -3.26
CA CYS A 105 3.31 -7.80 -3.82
C CYS A 105 4.83 -7.60 -3.73
N ALA A 106 5.44 -7.92 -2.59
CA ALA A 106 6.89 -7.82 -2.42
C ALA A 106 7.66 -8.77 -3.35
N ALA A 107 7.15 -10.00 -3.55
CA ALA A 107 7.71 -10.97 -4.49
C ALA A 107 7.69 -10.45 -5.93
N GLU A 108 6.59 -9.82 -6.36
CA GLU A 108 6.52 -9.28 -7.71
C GLU A 108 7.51 -8.13 -7.93
N ASN A 109 7.63 -7.18 -6.99
CA ASN A 109 8.64 -6.13 -7.09
C ASN A 109 10.06 -6.69 -7.16
N LEU A 110 10.37 -7.74 -6.38
CA LEU A 110 11.66 -8.40 -6.40
C LEU A 110 11.94 -9.01 -7.78
N ILE A 111 10.96 -9.70 -8.38
CA ILE A 111 11.07 -10.33 -9.71
C ILE A 111 11.29 -9.28 -10.79
N GLN A 112 10.54 -8.18 -10.78
CA GLN A 112 10.73 -7.07 -11.74
C GLN A 112 12.11 -6.45 -11.60
N ALA A 113 12.59 -6.27 -10.37
CA ALA A 113 13.94 -5.76 -10.12
C ALA A 113 15.02 -6.78 -10.54
N ALA A 114 14.83 -8.06 -10.26
CA ALA A 114 15.76 -9.12 -10.69
C ALA A 114 15.93 -9.13 -12.22
N ALA A 115 14.84 -9.03 -12.98
CA ALA A 115 14.88 -8.96 -14.43
C ALA A 115 15.69 -7.74 -14.92
N ALA A 116 15.53 -6.58 -14.28
CA ALA A 116 16.29 -5.38 -14.61
C ALA A 116 17.80 -5.52 -14.30
N PHE A 117 18.17 -6.36 -13.35
CA PHE A 117 19.57 -6.66 -12.99
C PHE A 117 20.12 -7.95 -13.63
N GLY A 118 19.48 -8.47 -14.67
CA GLY A 118 19.98 -9.62 -15.43
C GLY A 118 19.78 -10.96 -14.74
N GLN A 119 18.68 -11.10 -13.98
CA GLN A 119 18.28 -12.35 -13.35
C GLN A 119 16.81 -12.66 -13.66
N HIS A 120 16.51 -13.92 -13.93
CA HIS A 120 15.13 -14.43 -13.99
C HIS A 120 14.72 -14.89 -12.59
N GLY A 121 13.58 -14.40 -12.09
CA GLY A 121 13.03 -14.77 -10.80
C GLY A 121 11.77 -15.61 -10.93
N GLU A 122 11.75 -16.77 -10.26
CA GLU A 122 10.58 -17.65 -10.18
C GLU A 122 10.12 -17.77 -8.72
N ALA A 123 8.88 -17.35 -8.45
CA ALA A 123 8.30 -17.39 -7.11
C ALA A 123 7.48 -18.65 -6.89
N ARG A 124 7.69 -19.30 -5.74
CA ARG A 124 6.91 -20.45 -5.29
C ARG A 124 6.49 -20.27 -3.84
N PHE A 125 5.23 -20.59 -3.53
CA PHE A 125 4.77 -20.66 -2.15
C PHE A 125 5.23 -21.96 -1.49
N VAL A 126 5.74 -21.86 -0.27
CA VAL A 126 6.15 -22.99 0.58
C VAL A 126 5.33 -22.95 1.86
N SER A 127 4.49 -23.94 2.10
CA SER A 127 3.57 -24.00 3.25
C SER A 127 4.22 -24.34 4.59
N ALA A 128 5.47 -24.82 4.59
CA ALA A 128 6.20 -25.18 5.80
C ALA A 128 6.46 -23.94 6.70
N ALA A 129 6.59 -24.16 8.00
CA ALA A 129 6.98 -23.15 8.99
C ALA A 129 6.18 -21.85 8.98
N GLY A 130 4.87 -21.93 8.73
CA GLY A 130 3.98 -20.77 8.73
C GLY A 130 3.83 -20.08 7.36
N GLY A 131 4.44 -20.64 6.32
CA GLY A 131 4.39 -20.14 4.95
C GLY A 131 5.55 -19.22 4.60
N SER A 132 6.03 -19.32 3.35
CA SER A 132 7.00 -18.39 2.77
C SER A 132 6.80 -18.28 1.27
N VAL A 133 7.38 -17.25 0.67
CA VAL A 133 7.52 -17.13 -0.78
C VAL A 133 9.00 -17.26 -1.12
N ASP A 134 9.38 -18.38 -1.71
CA ASP A 134 10.74 -18.61 -2.16
C ASP A 134 10.90 -18.15 -3.61
N ILE A 135 11.88 -17.30 -3.87
CA ILE A 135 12.18 -16.77 -5.19
C ILE A 135 13.54 -17.32 -5.62
N ALA A 136 13.52 -18.28 -6.55
CA ALA A 136 14.73 -18.74 -7.22
C ALA A 136 15.19 -17.68 -8.24
N LEU A 137 16.50 -17.40 -8.26
CA LEU A 137 17.12 -16.41 -9.14
C LEU A 137 18.15 -17.11 -10.03
N THR A 138 17.96 -16.99 -11.35
CA THR A 138 18.89 -17.56 -12.33
C THR A 138 19.41 -16.46 -13.27
N PRO A 139 20.66 -16.55 -13.76
CA PRO A 139 21.20 -15.58 -14.71
C PRO A 139 20.32 -15.45 -15.97
N ALA A 140 20.09 -14.25 -16.41
CA ALA A 140 19.32 -13.92 -17.62
C ALA A 140 19.85 -12.64 -18.27
N THR A 141 19.37 -12.32 -19.46
CA THR A 141 19.63 -11.01 -20.06
C THR A 141 18.88 -9.92 -19.30
N ALA A 142 19.58 -8.84 -18.94
CA ALA A 142 18.96 -7.71 -18.23
C ALA A 142 17.86 -7.08 -19.07
N GLN A 143 16.67 -6.90 -18.48
CA GLN A 143 15.51 -6.30 -19.14
C GLN A 143 14.80 -5.33 -18.19
N ARG A 144 14.83 -4.05 -18.51
CA ARG A 144 14.10 -3.02 -17.78
C ARG A 144 12.73 -2.85 -18.40
N SER A 145 11.72 -3.33 -17.71
CA SER A 145 10.32 -3.23 -18.14
C SER A 145 9.68 -1.92 -17.68
N PRO A 146 8.58 -1.45 -18.31
CA PRO A 146 7.78 -0.35 -17.78
C PRO A 146 7.29 -0.59 -16.35
N LEU A 147 7.05 -1.85 -15.96
CA LEU A 147 6.67 -2.21 -14.59
C LEU A 147 7.81 -1.96 -13.60
N PHE A 148 9.04 -2.31 -13.95
CA PHE A 148 10.21 -2.00 -13.13
C PHE A 148 10.38 -0.49 -12.96
N GLU A 149 10.28 0.28 -14.05
CA GLU A 149 10.41 1.75 -14.00
C GLU A 149 9.32 2.40 -13.15
N ALA A 150 8.16 1.75 -13.00
CA ALA A 150 7.06 2.24 -12.19
C ALA A 150 7.24 2.01 -10.68
N ILE A 151 8.11 1.07 -10.23
CA ILE A 151 8.23 0.69 -8.83
C ILE A 151 8.43 1.89 -7.88
N PRO A 152 9.39 2.82 -8.11
CA PRO A 152 9.56 3.96 -7.22
C PRO A 152 8.42 4.98 -7.29
N ASN A 153 7.60 4.92 -8.34
CA ASN A 153 6.51 5.86 -8.58
C ASN A 153 5.15 5.33 -8.12
N ARG A 154 5.03 4.00 -7.89
CA ARG A 154 3.79 3.38 -7.41
C ARG A 154 3.41 3.92 -6.02
N GLN A 155 2.16 4.28 -5.86
CA GLN A 155 1.63 4.81 -4.62
C GLN A 155 0.17 4.35 -4.42
N THR A 156 -0.22 4.04 -3.18
CA THR A 156 -1.63 3.99 -2.79
C THR A 156 -2.11 5.42 -2.58
N THR A 157 -2.87 5.96 -3.54
CA THR A 157 -3.27 7.37 -3.59
C THR A 157 -4.66 7.55 -2.99
N ARG A 158 -4.71 8.03 -1.74
CA ARG A 158 -5.97 8.21 -0.98
C ARG A 158 -6.65 9.56 -1.23
N GLY A 159 -6.18 10.35 -2.22
CA GLY A 159 -6.80 11.58 -2.69
C GLY A 159 -7.95 11.31 -3.66
N ASP A 160 -8.61 12.37 -4.10
CA ASP A 160 -9.62 12.32 -5.14
C ASP A 160 -8.95 12.10 -6.52
N PHE A 161 -9.65 11.41 -7.41
CA PHE A 161 -9.28 11.27 -8.81
C PHE A 161 -10.11 12.26 -9.67
N ASP A 162 -9.83 12.32 -10.97
CA ASP A 162 -10.46 13.29 -11.88
C ASP A 162 -11.84 12.86 -12.42
N GLY A 163 -12.26 11.62 -12.13
CA GLY A 163 -13.54 11.05 -12.57
C GLY A 163 -13.60 10.70 -14.06
N GLN A 164 -12.50 10.89 -14.81
CA GLN A 164 -12.48 10.59 -16.23
C GLN A 164 -12.33 9.09 -16.48
N PRO A 165 -13.05 8.51 -17.43
CA PRO A 165 -12.89 7.10 -17.78
C PRO A 165 -11.51 6.86 -18.41
N LEU A 166 -11.02 5.62 -18.29
CA LEU A 166 -9.88 5.14 -19.06
C LEU A 166 -10.38 4.63 -20.42
N ASP A 167 -9.52 4.70 -21.41
CA ASP A 167 -9.86 4.15 -22.73
C ASP A 167 -9.75 2.61 -22.74
N ARG A 168 -10.18 2.02 -23.86
CA ARG A 168 -10.23 0.56 -24.01
C ARG A 168 -8.84 -0.09 -24.02
N GLU A 169 -7.84 0.60 -24.55
CA GLU A 169 -6.46 0.11 -24.61
C GLU A 169 -5.86 0.09 -23.20
N GLU A 170 -6.01 1.16 -22.46
CA GLU A 170 -5.56 1.26 -21.06
C GLU A 170 -6.21 0.20 -20.18
N LEU A 171 -7.53 0.01 -20.28
CA LEU A 171 -8.24 -1.05 -19.55
C LEU A 171 -7.75 -2.44 -19.96
N GLY A 172 -7.43 -2.64 -21.24
CA GLY A 172 -6.85 -3.88 -21.76
C GLY A 172 -5.46 -4.17 -21.15
N LEU A 173 -4.59 -3.17 -21.07
CA LEU A 173 -3.25 -3.27 -20.46
C LEU A 173 -3.36 -3.57 -18.96
N LEU A 174 -4.26 -2.90 -18.25
CA LEU A 174 -4.53 -3.18 -16.83
C LEU A 174 -5.06 -4.60 -16.62
N ALA A 175 -6.00 -5.03 -17.43
CA ALA A 175 -6.56 -6.39 -17.36
C ALA A 175 -5.50 -7.45 -17.64
N GLN A 176 -4.59 -7.21 -18.59
CA GLN A 176 -3.49 -8.11 -18.90
C GLN A 176 -2.47 -8.20 -17.76
N ALA A 177 -2.07 -7.05 -17.19
CA ALA A 177 -1.10 -6.99 -16.10
C ALA A 177 -1.61 -7.68 -14.82
N GLY A 178 -2.90 -7.55 -14.53
CA GLY A 178 -3.55 -8.17 -13.37
C GLY A 178 -3.89 -9.66 -13.52
N ARG A 179 -3.50 -10.34 -14.60
CA ARG A 179 -3.70 -11.79 -14.78
C ARG A 179 -2.72 -12.59 -13.92
N GLY A 180 -3.19 -13.72 -13.40
CA GLY A 180 -2.36 -14.67 -12.66
C GLY A 180 -2.99 -16.07 -12.67
N GLU A 181 -2.18 -17.10 -12.48
CA GLU A 181 -2.67 -18.45 -12.29
C GLU A 181 -3.54 -18.51 -11.04
N GLY A 182 -4.74 -19.07 -11.14
CA GLY A 182 -5.70 -19.11 -10.05
C GLY A 182 -6.25 -17.74 -9.61
N VAL A 183 -6.05 -16.68 -10.40
CA VAL A 183 -6.52 -15.32 -10.09
C VAL A 183 -7.41 -14.81 -11.22
N GLN A 184 -8.63 -14.39 -10.88
CA GLN A 184 -9.54 -13.67 -11.75
C GLN A 184 -9.51 -12.18 -11.39
N LEU A 185 -9.46 -11.32 -12.43
CA LEU A 185 -9.62 -9.87 -12.29
C LEU A 185 -10.92 -9.44 -12.95
N LEU A 186 -11.75 -8.71 -12.22
CA LEU A 186 -12.95 -8.04 -12.70
C LEU A 186 -12.74 -6.54 -12.67
N LEU A 187 -13.05 -5.84 -13.77
CA LEU A 187 -13.03 -4.38 -13.86
C LEU A 187 -14.48 -3.87 -13.93
N LEU A 188 -14.89 -3.12 -12.92
CA LEU A 188 -16.20 -2.50 -12.80
C LEU A 188 -16.05 -1.03 -13.21
N THR A 189 -16.46 -0.69 -14.43
CA THR A 189 -16.40 0.68 -14.98
C THR A 189 -17.77 1.31 -15.15
N GLU A 190 -18.82 0.47 -15.15
CA GLU A 190 -20.19 0.94 -15.22
C GLU A 190 -20.63 1.59 -13.90
N ARG A 191 -21.22 2.79 -13.99
CA ARG A 191 -21.62 3.56 -12.81
C ARG A 191 -22.49 2.77 -11.83
N GLN A 192 -23.46 2.00 -12.36
CA GLN A 192 -24.33 1.19 -11.52
C GLN A 192 -23.57 0.13 -10.72
N ALA A 193 -22.60 -0.53 -11.34
CA ALA A 193 -21.76 -1.53 -10.67
C ALA A 193 -20.84 -0.90 -9.62
N MET A 194 -20.32 0.30 -9.88
CA MET A 194 -19.50 1.04 -8.91
C MET A 194 -20.34 1.50 -7.71
N GLU A 195 -21.58 1.98 -7.90
CA GLU A 195 -22.47 2.38 -6.80
C GLU A 195 -22.87 1.15 -5.95
N ALA A 196 -23.17 0.00 -6.55
CA ALA A 196 -23.46 -1.22 -5.80
C ALA A 196 -22.26 -1.68 -4.96
N MET A 197 -21.03 -1.60 -5.48
CA MET A 197 -19.83 -1.87 -4.70
C MET A 197 -19.60 -0.84 -3.60
N LEU A 198 -19.88 0.45 -3.86
CA LEU A 198 -19.81 1.53 -2.88
C LEU A 198 -20.71 1.27 -1.67
N GLU A 199 -21.92 0.77 -1.87
CA GLU A 199 -22.82 0.42 -0.76
C GLU A 199 -22.19 -0.62 0.17
N LEU A 200 -21.53 -1.64 -0.37
CA LEU A 200 -20.81 -2.66 0.41
C LEU A 200 -19.58 -2.05 1.13
N VAL A 201 -18.86 -1.15 0.48
CA VAL A 201 -17.74 -0.41 1.09
C VAL A 201 -18.23 0.43 2.28
N ILE A 202 -19.33 1.17 2.14
CA ILE A 202 -19.92 1.98 3.20
C ILE A 202 -20.38 1.10 4.38
N GLN A 203 -21.02 -0.04 4.11
CA GLN A 203 -21.42 -0.97 5.15
C GLN A 203 -20.21 -1.51 5.91
N GLY A 204 -19.15 -1.89 5.20
CA GLY A 204 -17.90 -2.38 5.77
C GLY A 204 -17.20 -1.30 6.60
N ASN A 205 -17.06 -0.10 6.08
CA ASN A 205 -16.47 1.03 6.78
C ASN A 205 -17.24 1.37 8.07
N THR A 206 -18.56 1.40 7.99
CA THR A 206 -19.43 1.65 9.16
C THR A 206 -19.23 0.58 10.24
N ALA A 207 -19.20 -0.70 9.86
CA ALA A 207 -18.99 -1.81 10.80
C ALA A 207 -17.59 -1.71 11.47
N GLN A 208 -16.55 -1.41 10.71
CA GLN A 208 -15.19 -1.23 11.22
C GLN A 208 -15.07 -0.03 12.15
N ILE A 209 -15.64 1.11 11.84
CA ILE A 209 -15.58 2.30 12.70
C ILE A 209 -16.31 2.06 14.02
N ARG A 210 -17.39 1.27 14.02
CA ARG A 210 -18.12 0.89 15.25
C ARG A 210 -17.38 -0.11 16.12
N ASP A 211 -16.36 -0.78 15.61
CA ASP A 211 -15.53 -1.70 16.39
C ASP A 211 -14.39 -0.97 17.11
N PRO A 212 -14.44 -0.86 18.46
CA PRO A 212 -13.35 -0.23 19.20
C PRO A 212 -12.00 -0.96 19.07
N ALA A 213 -12.00 -2.27 18.74
CA ALA A 213 -10.76 -3.01 18.52
C ALA A 213 -10.11 -2.57 17.22
N PHE A 214 -10.89 -2.41 16.15
CA PHE A 214 -10.43 -1.87 14.87
C PHE A 214 -9.83 -0.46 15.03
N ILE A 215 -10.51 0.43 15.74
CA ILE A 215 -10.02 1.80 15.98
C ILE A 215 -8.70 1.80 16.73
N ARG A 216 -8.53 0.95 17.74
CA ARG A 216 -7.26 0.82 18.48
C ARG A 216 -6.14 0.32 17.57
N GLU A 217 -6.39 -0.73 16.77
CA GLU A 217 -5.41 -1.28 15.83
C GLU A 217 -5.02 -0.24 14.78
N LEU A 218 -5.99 0.43 14.16
CA LEU A 218 -5.74 1.50 13.20
C LEU A 218 -4.87 2.61 13.78
N LYS A 219 -5.18 3.11 14.98
CA LYS A 219 -4.38 4.16 15.66
C LYS A 219 -2.95 3.72 15.96
N THR A 220 -2.71 2.43 16.20
CA THR A 220 -1.35 1.89 16.40
C THR A 220 -0.49 2.08 15.15
N TRP A 221 -1.10 1.99 13.97
CA TRP A 221 -0.38 2.09 12.70
C TRP A 221 -0.40 3.50 12.08
N ILE A 222 -1.10 4.50 12.64
CA ILE A 222 -1.03 5.87 12.13
C ILE A 222 0.25 6.55 12.63
N ARG A 223 0.95 7.22 11.72
CA ARG A 223 2.07 8.13 11.98
C ARG A 223 1.57 9.56 11.79
N PHE A 224 1.27 10.23 12.90
CA PHE A 224 0.62 11.53 12.88
C PHE A 224 1.56 12.66 12.44
N GLY A 225 2.86 12.57 12.77
CA GLY A 225 3.85 13.60 12.48
C GLY A 225 4.99 13.11 11.59
N GLU A 226 5.70 14.04 10.96
CA GLU A 226 6.84 13.74 10.08
C GLU A 226 8.00 13.10 10.84
N ALA A 227 8.36 13.64 12.00
CA ALA A 227 9.42 13.07 12.82
C ALA A 227 9.13 11.62 13.23
N GLU A 228 7.88 11.31 13.56
CA GLU A 228 7.44 9.95 13.87
C GLU A 228 7.53 9.04 12.63
N ALA A 229 7.06 9.52 11.46
CA ALA A 229 7.14 8.77 10.22
C ALA A 229 8.59 8.47 9.82
N VAL A 230 9.51 9.43 9.97
CA VAL A 230 10.93 9.25 9.69
C VAL A 230 11.59 8.27 10.66
N ALA A 231 11.30 8.40 11.95
CA ALA A 231 11.90 7.55 12.98
C ALA A 231 11.50 6.07 12.86
N LEU A 232 10.23 5.80 12.50
CA LEU A 232 9.69 4.44 12.44
C LEU A 232 9.77 3.82 11.03
N GLY A 233 9.71 4.64 9.98
CA GLY A 233 9.76 4.18 8.59
C GLY A 233 8.60 3.27 8.17
N ASP A 234 7.50 3.23 8.93
CA ASP A 234 6.36 2.35 8.70
C ASP A 234 5.02 3.07 8.97
N GLY A 235 3.92 2.31 8.88
CA GLY A 235 2.59 2.80 9.20
C GLY A 235 2.00 3.77 8.17
N LEU A 236 0.80 4.23 8.47
CA LEU A 236 0.02 5.17 7.66
C LEU A 236 0.40 6.60 8.03
N PHE A 237 1.21 7.25 7.21
CA PHE A 237 1.54 8.66 7.44
C PHE A 237 0.31 9.55 7.18
N ALA A 238 -0.04 10.42 8.11
CA ALA A 238 -1.25 11.23 8.07
C ALA A 238 -1.38 12.03 6.76
N ARG A 239 -0.29 12.66 6.27
CA ARG A 239 -0.30 13.41 5.01
C ARG A 239 -0.56 12.53 3.78
N SER A 240 -0.19 11.25 3.80
CA SER A 240 -0.50 10.31 2.71
C SER A 240 -1.99 9.94 2.63
N SER A 241 -2.77 10.35 3.62
CA SER A 241 -4.23 10.20 3.67
C SER A 241 -4.97 11.54 3.57
N GLY A 242 -4.25 12.63 3.27
CA GLY A 242 -4.82 13.98 3.15
C GLY A 242 -5.02 14.72 4.48
N ASN A 243 -4.52 14.17 5.58
CA ASN A 243 -4.60 14.80 6.90
C ASN A 243 -3.33 15.62 7.20
N PRO A 244 -3.40 16.68 8.01
CA PRO A 244 -2.22 17.44 8.40
C PRO A 244 -1.25 16.61 9.25
N ALA A 245 0.06 16.88 9.10
CA ALA A 245 1.05 16.35 10.02
C ALA A 245 1.01 17.11 11.35
N LEU A 246 0.82 16.39 12.43
CA LEU A 246 0.68 16.94 13.79
C LEU A 246 1.51 16.10 14.78
N PRO A 247 1.97 16.68 15.90
CA PRO A 247 2.51 15.86 16.97
C PRO A 247 1.51 14.80 17.43
N ARG A 248 1.98 13.58 17.75
CA ARG A 248 1.11 12.42 18.06
C ARG A 248 0.01 12.72 19.07
N TRP A 249 0.33 13.46 20.14
CA TRP A 249 -0.67 13.80 21.17
C TRP A 249 -1.82 14.65 20.66
N LEU A 250 -1.56 15.57 19.71
CA LEU A 250 -2.58 16.42 19.09
C LEU A 250 -3.28 15.65 17.96
N GLY A 251 -2.52 15.01 17.09
CA GLY A 251 -3.07 14.22 15.98
C GLY A 251 -4.01 13.11 16.45
N SER A 252 -3.67 12.41 17.55
CA SER A 252 -4.54 11.40 18.15
C SER A 252 -5.86 11.97 18.66
N ARG A 253 -5.84 13.15 19.29
CA ARG A 253 -7.05 13.83 19.75
C ARG A 253 -7.91 14.33 18.59
N MET A 254 -7.27 14.88 17.55
CA MET A 254 -7.98 15.31 16.34
C MET A 254 -8.62 14.10 15.64
N PHE A 255 -7.93 12.96 15.58
CA PHE A 255 -8.51 11.73 15.07
C PHE A 255 -9.78 11.35 15.84
N ASP A 256 -9.75 11.33 17.17
CA ASP A 256 -10.91 10.98 18.01
C ASP A 256 -12.09 11.93 17.83
N LEU A 257 -11.85 13.20 17.48
CA LEU A 257 -12.89 14.21 17.28
C LEU A 257 -13.51 14.19 15.88
N PHE A 258 -12.72 13.87 14.85
CA PHE A 258 -13.13 14.05 13.44
C PHE A 258 -13.28 12.76 12.66
N PHE A 259 -12.70 11.64 13.13
CA PHE A 259 -12.85 10.34 12.49
C PHE A 259 -14.23 9.75 12.85
N SER A 260 -15.18 9.93 11.96
CA SER A 260 -16.57 9.50 12.17
C SER A 260 -17.10 8.72 10.98
N GLU A 261 -18.13 7.89 11.23
CA GLU A 261 -18.81 7.12 10.18
C GLU A 261 -19.25 8.00 9.02
N GLN A 262 -19.92 9.10 9.33
CA GLN A 262 -20.46 10.01 8.31
C GLN A 262 -19.33 10.63 7.45
N ALA A 263 -18.29 11.17 8.09
CA ALA A 263 -17.19 11.82 7.38
C ALA A 263 -16.43 10.85 6.48
N GLU A 264 -16.14 9.63 6.96
CA GLU A 264 -15.43 8.62 6.17
C GLU A 264 -16.33 8.03 5.07
N ASN A 265 -17.62 7.78 5.33
CA ASN A 265 -18.56 7.32 4.32
C ASN A 265 -18.74 8.34 3.19
N ASP A 266 -18.89 9.62 3.51
CA ASP A 266 -18.98 10.71 2.52
C ASP A 266 -17.70 10.82 1.68
N LYS A 267 -16.54 10.63 2.31
CA LYS A 267 -15.24 10.59 1.64
C LYS A 267 -15.15 9.40 0.67
N TYR A 268 -15.52 8.18 1.09
CA TYR A 268 -15.54 7.02 0.20
C TYR A 268 -16.52 7.19 -0.97
N ALA A 269 -17.72 7.73 -0.69
CA ALA A 269 -18.70 8.00 -1.74
C ALA A 269 -18.16 8.97 -2.79
N ARG A 270 -17.56 10.08 -2.37
CA ARG A 270 -16.91 11.04 -3.27
C ARG A 270 -15.77 10.38 -4.05
N GLN A 271 -14.89 9.63 -3.38
CA GLN A 271 -13.72 9.01 -3.99
C GLN A 271 -14.07 7.94 -5.02
N VAL A 272 -15.08 7.11 -4.75
CA VAL A 272 -15.56 6.11 -5.73
C VAL A 272 -16.18 6.79 -6.94
N ARG A 273 -17.02 7.80 -6.73
CA ARG A 273 -17.68 8.54 -7.81
C ARG A 273 -16.72 9.32 -8.70
N ASN A 274 -15.56 9.69 -8.17
CA ASN A 274 -14.48 10.35 -8.91
C ASN A 274 -13.41 9.34 -9.42
N SER A 275 -13.69 8.04 -9.38
CA SER A 275 -12.81 7.02 -9.95
C SER A 275 -13.21 6.64 -11.36
N ALA A 276 -12.24 6.20 -12.17
CA ALA A 276 -12.49 5.65 -13.51
C ALA A 276 -13.09 4.24 -13.43
N GLY A 277 -12.86 3.51 -12.33
CA GLY A 277 -13.39 2.18 -12.11
C GLY A 277 -12.92 1.56 -10.81
N ILE A 278 -13.41 0.33 -10.57
CA ILE A 278 -13.04 -0.54 -9.47
C ILE A 278 -12.53 -1.86 -10.05
N ALA A 279 -11.37 -2.32 -9.58
CA ALA A 279 -10.81 -3.62 -9.88
C ALA A 279 -11.07 -4.56 -8.68
N VAL A 280 -11.60 -5.75 -8.94
CA VAL A 280 -11.78 -6.79 -7.92
C VAL A 280 -10.92 -7.99 -8.29
N PHE A 281 -10.01 -8.35 -7.39
CA PHE A 281 -9.16 -9.54 -7.53
C PHE A 281 -9.79 -10.69 -6.74
N VAL A 282 -9.86 -11.84 -7.39
CA VAL A 282 -10.56 -13.02 -6.89
C VAL A 282 -9.64 -14.22 -6.98
N SER A 283 -9.37 -14.89 -5.87
CA SER A 283 -8.67 -16.18 -5.85
C SER A 283 -9.62 -17.34 -6.14
N ALA A 284 -9.13 -18.33 -6.88
CA ALA A 284 -9.87 -19.56 -7.16
C ALA A 284 -10.05 -20.43 -5.91
N VAL A 285 -9.06 -20.41 -5.02
CA VAL A 285 -9.05 -21.17 -3.77
C VAL A 285 -8.70 -20.26 -2.61
N ASN A 286 -9.32 -20.49 -1.47
CA ASN A 286 -9.10 -19.72 -0.24
C ASN A 286 -7.94 -20.31 0.57
N ASP A 287 -6.70 -20.03 0.14
CA ASP A 287 -5.47 -20.42 0.84
C ASP A 287 -4.33 -19.42 0.61
N ALA A 288 -3.28 -19.52 1.41
CA ALA A 288 -2.16 -18.60 1.39
C ALA A 288 -1.39 -18.56 0.05
N ALA A 289 -1.34 -19.68 -0.68
CA ALA A 289 -0.70 -19.73 -1.99
C ALA A 289 -1.45 -18.87 -3.03
N HIS A 290 -2.78 -18.96 -3.02
CA HIS A 290 -3.62 -18.15 -3.92
C HIS A 290 -3.68 -16.68 -3.48
N TRP A 291 -3.66 -16.39 -2.17
CA TRP A 291 -3.57 -15.01 -1.67
C TRP A 291 -2.25 -14.34 -2.10
N MET A 292 -1.15 -15.10 -2.05
CA MET A 292 0.15 -14.64 -2.59
C MET A 292 0.05 -14.39 -4.11
N ALA A 293 -0.60 -15.29 -4.86
CA ALA A 293 -0.80 -15.10 -6.30
C ALA A 293 -1.63 -13.85 -6.61
N VAL A 294 -2.69 -13.57 -5.82
CA VAL A 294 -3.46 -12.32 -5.88
C VAL A 294 -2.56 -11.11 -5.64
N GLY A 295 -1.69 -11.16 -4.62
CA GLY A 295 -0.73 -10.09 -4.34
C GLY A 295 0.19 -9.78 -5.51
N ARG A 296 0.73 -10.81 -6.16
CA ARG A 296 1.55 -10.66 -7.37
C ARG A 296 0.75 -10.04 -8.53
N ALA A 297 -0.46 -10.53 -8.78
CA ALA A 297 -1.33 -10.02 -9.83
C ALA A 297 -1.72 -8.55 -9.59
N PHE A 298 -2.06 -8.20 -8.35
CA PHE A 298 -2.37 -6.83 -7.96
C PHE A 298 -1.16 -5.91 -8.12
N GLU A 299 0.05 -6.32 -7.70
CA GLU A 299 1.22 -5.45 -7.84
C GLU A 299 1.56 -5.20 -9.31
N ARG A 300 1.49 -6.20 -10.20
CA ARG A 300 1.63 -5.95 -11.65
C ARG A 300 0.59 -4.97 -12.18
N PHE A 301 -0.66 -5.11 -11.77
CA PHE A 301 -1.73 -4.17 -12.10
C PHE A 301 -1.40 -2.74 -11.61
N ALA A 302 -0.96 -2.59 -10.37
CA ALA A 302 -0.63 -1.30 -9.78
C ALA A 302 0.59 -0.64 -10.44
N LEU A 303 1.60 -1.43 -10.82
CA LEU A 303 2.76 -0.97 -11.58
C LEU A 303 2.37 -0.55 -13.00
N GLN A 304 1.53 -1.34 -13.68
CA GLN A 304 1.01 -0.98 -15.00
C GLN A 304 0.16 0.29 -14.94
N ALA A 305 -0.72 0.40 -13.95
CA ALA A 305 -1.49 1.62 -13.72
C ALA A 305 -0.56 2.83 -13.54
N THR A 306 0.48 2.69 -12.73
CA THR A 306 1.48 3.74 -12.51
C THR A 306 2.20 4.12 -13.80
N ALA A 307 2.59 3.15 -14.62
CA ALA A 307 3.23 3.39 -15.93
C ALA A 307 2.32 4.16 -16.90
N LEU A 308 0.99 4.00 -16.76
CA LEU A 308 -0.02 4.74 -17.53
C LEU A 308 -0.43 6.08 -16.89
N GLY A 309 0.20 6.50 -15.80
CA GLY A 309 -0.20 7.70 -15.04
C GLY A 309 -1.52 7.53 -14.28
N VAL A 310 -1.98 6.31 -14.10
CA VAL A 310 -3.19 5.94 -13.33
C VAL A 310 -2.80 5.63 -11.89
N ARG A 311 -3.62 6.05 -10.95
CA ARG A 311 -3.44 5.83 -9.49
C ARG A 311 -4.39 4.74 -9.01
N THR A 312 -4.02 4.09 -7.90
CA THR A 312 -4.81 3.05 -7.27
C THR A 312 -4.98 3.31 -5.78
N ALA A 313 -6.11 2.89 -5.21
CA ALA A 313 -6.33 2.89 -3.77
C ALA A 313 -7.27 1.76 -3.35
N HIS A 314 -7.03 1.19 -2.17
CA HIS A 314 -7.81 0.09 -1.62
C HIS A 314 -9.17 0.54 -1.10
N LEU A 315 -10.18 -0.31 -1.29
CA LEU A 315 -11.53 -0.25 -0.77
C LEU A 315 -11.88 -1.60 -0.13
N ASN A 316 -10.99 -2.16 0.70
CA ASN A 316 -11.04 -3.55 1.13
C ASN A 316 -12.06 -3.84 2.25
N GLN A 317 -12.71 -2.84 2.81
CA GLN A 317 -13.68 -3.03 3.91
C GLN A 317 -14.68 -4.17 3.66
N PRO A 318 -15.29 -4.34 2.46
CA PRO A 318 -16.23 -5.41 2.25
C PRO A 318 -15.58 -6.81 2.17
N VAL A 319 -14.30 -6.91 1.82
CA VAL A 319 -13.59 -8.21 1.77
C VAL A 319 -12.87 -8.56 3.08
N GLU A 320 -12.69 -7.59 3.98
CA GLU A 320 -12.15 -7.78 5.32
C GLU A 320 -13.19 -8.38 6.30
N LEU A 321 -14.48 -8.18 6.03
CA LEU A 321 -15.58 -8.67 6.86
C LEU A 321 -16.24 -9.92 6.20
N PRO A 322 -16.19 -11.11 6.83
CA PRO A 322 -16.66 -12.35 6.21
C PRO A 322 -18.09 -12.29 5.66
N GLY A 323 -19.02 -11.64 6.39
CA GLY A 323 -20.41 -11.50 5.96
C GLY A 323 -20.58 -10.61 4.72
N LEU A 324 -19.81 -9.53 4.61
CA LEU A 324 -19.85 -8.65 3.45
C LEU A 324 -19.09 -9.27 2.26
N ARG A 325 -17.98 -9.97 2.52
CA ARG A 325 -17.25 -10.71 1.48
C ARG A 325 -18.14 -11.72 0.76
N ALA A 326 -19.02 -12.41 1.50
CA ALA A 326 -20.02 -13.29 0.90
C ALA A 326 -21.00 -12.51 0.00
N GLN A 327 -21.45 -11.32 0.42
CA GLN A 327 -22.32 -10.46 -0.40
C GLN A 327 -21.60 -9.94 -1.66
N VAL A 328 -20.32 -9.59 -1.59
CA VAL A 328 -19.50 -9.27 -2.76
C VAL A 328 -19.45 -10.46 -3.72
N SER A 329 -19.21 -11.67 -3.21
CA SER A 329 -19.19 -12.90 -4.01
C SER A 329 -20.53 -13.18 -4.70
N ASP A 330 -21.64 -13.04 -3.97
CA ASP A 330 -22.98 -13.24 -4.53
C ASP A 330 -23.31 -12.16 -5.58
N TYR A 331 -23.01 -10.90 -5.32
CA TYR A 331 -23.23 -9.79 -6.25
C TYR A 331 -22.47 -9.98 -7.57
N LEU A 332 -21.23 -10.44 -7.50
CA LEU A 332 -20.37 -10.65 -8.67
C LEU A 332 -20.55 -12.03 -9.32
N GLY A 333 -21.39 -12.90 -8.76
CA GLY A 333 -21.65 -14.24 -9.27
C GLY A 333 -20.43 -15.18 -9.17
N LEU A 334 -19.59 -14.99 -8.14
CA LEU A 334 -18.34 -15.73 -7.95
C LEU A 334 -18.59 -17.09 -7.26
N LYS A 335 -18.80 -18.12 -8.05
CA LYS A 335 -18.91 -19.51 -7.51
C LYS A 335 -18.27 -20.50 -8.49
N PRO A 336 -17.10 -21.08 -8.17
CA PRO A 336 -16.26 -20.84 -7.00
C PRO A 336 -15.45 -19.53 -7.12
N GLY A 337 -14.95 -18.99 -5.99
CA GLY A 337 -14.06 -17.83 -5.96
C GLY A 337 -14.20 -17.02 -4.67
N ARG A 338 -13.08 -16.49 -4.20
CA ARG A 338 -13.04 -15.58 -3.06
C ARG A 338 -12.64 -14.18 -3.53
N PRO A 339 -13.44 -13.13 -3.35
CA PRO A 339 -12.98 -11.77 -3.56
C PRO A 339 -11.96 -11.40 -2.48
N ASP A 340 -10.76 -11.02 -2.90
CA ASP A 340 -9.62 -10.78 -2.03
C ASP A 340 -9.27 -9.31 -1.89
N LEU A 341 -9.30 -8.55 -3.00
CA LEU A 341 -9.00 -7.14 -3.03
C LEU A 341 -10.05 -6.37 -3.83
N VAL A 342 -10.42 -5.20 -3.32
CA VAL A 342 -11.23 -4.20 -4.00
C VAL A 342 -10.43 -2.91 -4.12
N ILE A 343 -10.14 -2.48 -5.35
CA ILE A 343 -9.21 -1.40 -5.66
C ILE A 343 -9.90 -0.39 -6.57
N ARG A 344 -10.05 0.87 -6.14
CA ARG A 344 -10.44 1.94 -7.06
C ARG A 344 -9.23 2.42 -7.87
N PHE A 345 -9.45 2.80 -9.11
CA PHE A 345 -8.40 3.35 -9.97
C PHE A 345 -8.91 4.57 -10.77
N GLY A 346 -7.99 5.43 -11.17
CA GLY A 346 -8.26 6.66 -11.92
C GLY A 346 -7.05 7.57 -11.93
N ARG A 347 -7.12 8.70 -12.64
CA ARG A 347 -6.06 9.71 -12.65
C ARG A 347 -6.23 10.68 -11.49
N GLY A 348 -5.12 11.11 -10.90
CA GLY A 348 -5.13 12.04 -9.77
C GLY A 348 -3.75 12.50 -9.39
N ALA A 349 -3.68 13.51 -8.54
CA ALA A 349 -2.43 14.09 -8.05
C ALA A 349 -1.65 13.09 -7.16
N GLU A 350 -0.34 13.24 -7.14
CA GLU A 350 0.50 12.54 -6.16
C GLU A 350 0.22 13.05 -4.75
N MET A 351 0.35 12.14 -3.80
CA MET A 351 0.27 12.45 -2.39
C MET A 351 1.62 12.25 -1.69
N PRO A 352 1.83 12.82 -0.50
CA PRO A 352 3.02 12.53 0.28
C PRO A 352 3.21 11.02 0.47
N ARG A 353 4.44 10.53 0.34
CA ARG A 353 4.76 9.10 0.31
C ARG A 353 4.86 8.53 1.73
N ALA A 354 4.34 7.33 1.94
CA ALA A 354 4.66 6.56 3.13
C ALA A 354 6.11 6.07 3.08
N LEU A 355 6.80 6.06 4.21
CA LEU A 355 8.19 5.63 4.29
C LEU A 355 8.31 4.11 4.38
N ARG A 356 9.55 3.62 4.30
CA ARG A 356 9.89 2.20 4.42
C ARG A 356 10.97 2.02 5.48
N ARG A 357 10.92 0.88 6.17
CA ARG A 357 11.95 0.45 7.10
C ARG A 357 13.29 0.26 6.37
N PRO A 358 14.43 0.52 7.03
CA PRO A 358 15.72 0.22 6.44
C PRO A 358 15.84 -1.26 6.04
N VAL A 359 16.54 -1.56 4.95
CA VAL A 359 16.74 -2.94 4.46
C VAL A 359 17.31 -3.83 5.56
N ALA A 360 18.27 -3.34 6.35
CA ALA A 360 18.85 -4.10 7.47
C ALA A 360 17.82 -4.53 8.54
N ALA A 361 16.72 -3.79 8.70
CA ALA A 361 15.68 -4.12 9.67
C ALA A 361 14.69 -5.20 9.17
N VAL A 362 14.76 -5.57 7.91
CA VAL A 362 13.89 -6.58 7.29
C VAL A 362 14.64 -7.83 6.83
N ILE A 363 15.96 -7.88 6.95
CA ILE A 363 16.76 -9.11 6.75
C ILE A 363 16.57 -10.02 7.97
N ALA A 364 16.35 -11.34 7.72
CA ALA A 364 16.19 -12.40 8.72
C ALA A 364 17.51 -13.15 8.97
#